data_114454116f0e8686a5879012528a5778
#
_entry.id   114454116f0e8686a5879012528a5778
#
_cell.length_a   1.000
_cell.length_b   1.000
_cell.length_c   1.000
_cell.angle_alpha   90.00
_cell.angle_beta   90.00
_cell.angle_gamma   90.00
#
_symmetry.space_group_name_H-M   'P 1'
#
loop_
_entity.id
_entity.type
_entity.pdbx_description
1 polymer ?
#
loop_
_entity_poly.entity_id
_entity_poly.type
_entity_poly.pdbx_seq_one_letter_code
_entity_poly.pdbx_strand_id
1 'polypeptide(L)'
;MLTTLKGWLGFEERKSWLRIPREEEAEHVQLLGDSGTGKSQIIHSFLRQIAARRPGEAAVIYDPACEFIKRHFNARRGDIILNPLDARCPYWSPYSEIKYPTDRQLIAESFFPGRDEMRDPTGRFFTKASRSIFGRMLEFDSTPQELMSWLQNAGRIDEIVKGTEHAHLIDRDAGNQRGGVLGSLAEIGSTLRLLPSKEECQSEIILTDWAKRRRGWIFITSTKDTRDSLRPLQAVFLDLLMKRLMSVEPEWGSKHPCWLIVDEVHSLKRLPSLHDALAEGRKYGIRVVQGTQGGSQYEEYYGQLAKTMLAAPHLKILLRCNEPEGAKWIADMIGEVETEKLKIGTTAAVQDQGRDSINYSTMTERRSVINKEQIMALPNLEGYWKYGDKVVGFRLPYQPLPQIAHGFLPREWGQETPSMLTEKAPDPLRKKSVSRNEKSHQYRRKRRRSWY
;
A
#
# COMPACT_ATOMS: atom_id res chain seq x y z
N MET A 1 -1.43 14.48 -19.08
CA MET A 1 0.01 14.25 -19.22
C MET A 1 0.39 14.54 -20.66
N LEU A 2 1.24 15.55 -20.91
CA LEU A 2 1.73 15.84 -22.29
C LEU A 2 2.81 14.80 -22.61
N THR A 3 2.63 14.00 -23.62
CA THR A 3 3.57 12.98 -24.03
C THR A 3 3.83 13.08 -25.51
N THR A 4 5.01 12.64 -25.93
CA THR A 4 5.28 12.41 -27.34
C THR A 4 4.92 10.95 -27.63
N LEU A 5 3.92 10.73 -28.48
CA LEU A 5 3.54 9.39 -28.92
C LEU A 5 4.51 8.96 -30.04
N LYS A 6 5.21 7.86 -29.84
CA LYS A 6 5.98 7.20 -30.90
C LYS A 6 5.05 6.30 -31.70
N GLY A 7 4.92 6.58 -32.97
CA GLY A 7 4.21 5.71 -33.90
C GLY A 7 4.99 4.41 -34.10
N TRP A 8 4.31 3.27 -34.01
CA TRP A 8 4.93 1.95 -34.10
C TRP A 8 5.34 1.53 -35.53
N LEU A 9 4.91 2.31 -36.53
CA LEU A 9 5.13 2.05 -37.96
C LEU A 9 5.79 3.25 -38.71
N GLY A 10 6.69 4.00 -38.06
CA GLY A 10 7.41 5.08 -38.74
C GLY A 10 6.62 6.38 -38.93
N PHE A 11 5.52 6.56 -38.17
CA PHE A 11 4.76 7.79 -38.18
C PHE A 11 5.45 8.89 -37.35
N GLU A 12 5.24 10.15 -37.74
CA GLU A 12 5.76 11.33 -37.06
C GLU A 12 5.46 11.34 -35.56
N GLU A 13 6.45 11.78 -34.77
CA GLU A 13 6.25 12.03 -33.34
C GLU A 13 5.20 13.12 -33.14
N ARG A 14 4.04 12.77 -32.60
CA ARG A 14 3.00 13.74 -32.25
C ARG A 14 2.99 14.01 -30.75
N LYS A 15 3.06 15.28 -30.37
CA LYS A 15 2.78 15.71 -29.01
C LYS A 15 1.28 15.55 -28.73
N SER A 16 0.93 14.64 -27.84
CA SER A 16 -0.46 14.35 -27.48
C SER A 16 -0.61 14.12 -25.96
N TRP A 17 -1.84 14.19 -25.51
CA TRP A 17 -2.18 13.92 -24.14
C TRP A 17 -2.62 12.48 -23.98
N LEU A 18 -1.90 11.69 -23.19
CA LEU A 18 -2.43 10.43 -22.68
C LEU A 18 -3.39 10.75 -21.54
N ARG A 19 -4.65 10.44 -21.73
CA ARG A 19 -5.72 10.69 -20.75
C ARG A 19 -6.28 9.37 -20.26
N ILE A 20 -6.48 9.26 -18.97
CA ILE A 20 -7.30 8.21 -18.36
C ILE A 20 -8.70 8.81 -18.22
N PRO A 21 -9.74 8.22 -18.83
CA PRO A 21 -11.11 8.59 -18.55
C PRO A 21 -11.39 8.48 -17.06
N ARG A 22 -12.21 9.38 -16.54
CA ARG A 22 -12.42 9.48 -15.08
C ARG A 22 -13.07 8.23 -14.49
N GLU A 23 -13.88 7.59 -15.27
CA GLU A 23 -14.56 6.31 -14.93
C GLU A 23 -13.55 5.17 -14.82
N GLU A 24 -12.48 5.22 -15.61
CA GLU A 24 -11.44 4.19 -15.67
C GLU A 24 -10.33 4.36 -14.63
N GLU A 25 -10.27 5.51 -13.94
CA GLU A 25 -9.31 5.71 -12.86
C GLU A 25 -9.49 4.73 -11.69
N ALA A 26 -10.70 4.20 -11.52
CA ALA A 26 -11.02 3.20 -10.51
C ALA A 26 -10.48 1.81 -10.83
N GLU A 27 -10.01 1.58 -12.07
CA GLU A 27 -9.45 0.31 -12.54
C GLU A 27 -7.98 0.11 -12.12
N HIS A 28 -7.46 0.94 -11.23
CA HIS A 28 -6.11 0.91 -10.69
C HIS A 28 -4.99 1.09 -11.73
N VAL A 29 -3.79 1.41 -11.26
CA VAL A 29 -2.61 1.67 -12.09
C VAL A 29 -1.43 0.87 -11.59
N GLN A 30 -0.76 0.15 -12.48
CA GLN A 30 0.51 -0.53 -12.24
C GLN A 30 1.64 0.20 -12.93
N LEU A 31 2.68 0.57 -12.17
CA LEU A 31 3.94 1.10 -12.69
C LEU A 31 5.00 0.00 -12.62
N LEU A 32 5.60 -0.35 -13.75
CA LEU A 32 6.63 -1.37 -13.87
C LEU A 32 7.91 -0.77 -14.43
N GLY A 33 9.03 -1.03 -13.79
CA GLY A 33 10.35 -0.58 -14.26
C GLY A 33 11.35 -0.40 -13.12
N ASP A 34 12.62 -0.36 -13.48
CA ASP A 34 13.72 -0.22 -12.55
C ASP A 34 13.78 1.15 -11.86
N SER A 35 14.63 1.27 -10.85
CA SER A 35 14.91 2.54 -10.21
C SER A 35 15.51 3.54 -11.23
N GLY A 36 15.10 4.81 -11.16
CA GLY A 36 15.59 5.87 -12.06
C GLY A 36 14.99 5.89 -13.46
N THR A 37 14.07 4.99 -13.81
CA THR A 37 13.44 4.95 -15.14
C THR A 37 12.34 5.99 -15.36
N GLY A 38 11.84 6.61 -14.27
CA GLY A 38 10.85 7.67 -14.33
C GLY A 38 9.54 7.42 -13.58
N LYS A 39 9.42 6.31 -12.78
CA LYS A 39 8.21 6.02 -11.98
C LYS A 39 7.79 7.20 -11.12
N SER A 40 8.71 7.77 -10.34
CA SER A 40 8.39 8.90 -9.46
C SER A 40 7.92 10.14 -10.25
N GLN A 41 8.44 10.39 -11.48
CA GLN A 41 7.96 11.49 -12.34
C GLN A 41 6.51 11.28 -12.79
N ILE A 42 6.14 10.04 -13.04
CA ILE A 42 4.75 9.66 -13.36
C ILE A 42 3.86 9.89 -12.14
N ILE A 43 4.28 9.44 -10.96
CA ILE A 43 3.55 9.65 -9.70
C ILE A 43 3.40 11.15 -9.40
N HIS A 44 4.45 11.94 -9.58
CA HIS A 44 4.37 13.41 -9.46
C HIS A 44 3.31 14.01 -10.39
N SER A 45 3.21 13.50 -11.61
CA SER A 45 2.19 13.95 -12.56
C SER A 45 0.76 13.58 -12.09
N PHE A 46 0.56 12.37 -11.52
CA PHE A 46 -0.72 11.99 -10.90
C PHE A 46 -1.04 12.92 -9.74
N LEU A 47 -0.13 13.09 -8.79
CA LEU A 47 -0.35 13.92 -7.59
C LEU A 47 -0.69 15.37 -7.93
N ARG A 48 -0.04 15.97 -8.93
CA ARG A 48 -0.37 17.33 -9.40
C ARG A 48 -1.80 17.42 -9.93
N GLN A 49 -2.22 16.44 -10.72
CA GLN A 49 -3.56 16.41 -11.29
C GLN A 49 -4.62 16.17 -10.21
N ILE A 50 -4.36 15.29 -9.25
CA ILE A 50 -5.25 15.04 -8.10
C ILE A 50 -5.37 16.30 -7.24
N ALA A 51 -4.26 17.00 -6.97
CA ALA A 51 -4.25 18.25 -6.20
C ALA A 51 -5.04 19.39 -6.86
N ALA A 52 -5.11 19.40 -8.20
CA ALA A 52 -5.83 20.42 -8.96
C ALA A 52 -7.34 20.19 -9.03
N ARG A 53 -7.85 19.03 -8.60
CA ARG A 53 -9.28 18.68 -8.71
C ARG A 53 -10.14 19.48 -7.75
N ARG A 54 -11.40 19.71 -8.19
CA ARG A 54 -12.43 20.38 -7.40
C ARG A 54 -13.75 19.58 -7.54
N PRO A 55 -14.39 19.12 -6.46
CA PRO A 55 -13.86 19.12 -5.09
C PRO A 55 -12.56 18.34 -4.97
N GLY A 56 -11.75 18.60 -3.92
CA GLY A 56 -10.48 17.91 -3.70
C GLY A 56 -10.70 16.43 -3.41
N GLU A 57 -9.79 15.60 -3.90
CA GLU A 57 -9.77 14.16 -3.65
C GLU A 57 -8.70 13.81 -2.60
N ALA A 58 -8.97 12.83 -1.76
CA ALA A 58 -8.05 12.36 -0.74
C ALA A 58 -6.95 11.47 -1.35
N ALA A 59 -5.81 11.39 -0.67
CA ALA A 59 -4.75 10.46 -1.03
C ALA A 59 -4.03 9.93 0.21
N VAL A 60 -3.60 8.68 0.15
CA VAL A 60 -2.65 8.05 1.06
C VAL A 60 -1.40 7.74 0.26
N ILE A 61 -0.26 8.28 0.66
CA ILE A 61 0.98 8.24 -0.10
C ILE A 61 2.06 7.59 0.76
N TYR A 62 2.53 6.42 0.36
CA TYR A 62 3.72 5.81 0.94
C TYR A 62 4.96 6.42 0.29
N ASP A 63 5.75 7.13 1.09
CA ASP A 63 6.89 7.95 0.66
C ASP A 63 8.14 7.65 1.51
N PRO A 64 8.77 6.46 1.34
CA PRO A 64 9.87 6.01 2.19
C PRO A 64 11.17 6.79 2.01
N ALA A 65 11.22 7.75 1.10
CA ALA A 65 12.37 8.60 0.84
C ALA A 65 12.08 10.09 1.03
N CYS A 66 10.90 10.46 1.51
CA CYS A 66 10.45 11.84 1.62
C CYS A 66 10.54 12.61 0.27
N GLU A 67 10.33 11.95 -0.85
CA GLU A 67 10.40 12.55 -2.18
C GLU A 67 9.12 13.33 -2.50
N PHE A 68 7.96 12.71 -2.27
CA PHE A 68 6.66 13.28 -2.61
C PHE A 68 6.24 14.36 -1.62
N ILE A 69 6.47 14.17 -0.32
CA ILE A 69 6.13 15.14 0.71
C ILE A 69 6.79 16.50 0.46
N LYS A 70 8.06 16.52 0.03
CA LYS A 70 8.79 17.76 -0.27
C LYS A 70 8.09 18.65 -1.31
N ARG A 71 7.32 18.05 -2.22
CA ARG A 71 6.75 18.70 -3.40
C ARG A 71 5.24 18.82 -3.40
N HIS A 72 4.55 18.09 -2.51
CA HIS A 72 3.08 18.00 -2.54
C HIS A 72 2.40 18.25 -1.21
N PHE A 73 3.13 18.30 -0.09
CA PHE A 73 2.54 18.55 1.24
C PHE A 73 1.93 19.95 1.30
N ASN A 74 0.69 20.04 1.81
CA ASN A 74 -0.03 21.28 1.97
C ASN A 74 -0.85 21.27 3.27
N ALA A 75 -0.34 21.94 4.30
CA ALA A 75 -1.01 22.04 5.60
C ALA A 75 -2.41 22.67 5.51
N ARG A 76 -2.64 23.60 4.55
CA ARG A 76 -3.96 24.23 4.35
C ARG A 76 -5.01 23.26 3.80
N ARG A 77 -4.59 22.20 3.10
CA ARG A 77 -5.46 21.12 2.65
C ARG A 77 -5.87 20.21 3.81
N GLY A 78 -5.15 20.26 4.92
CA GLY A 78 -5.30 19.37 6.06
C GLY A 78 -4.49 18.08 5.92
N ASP A 79 -3.32 18.16 5.28
CA ASP A 79 -2.43 17.02 5.10
C ASP A 79 -1.79 16.58 6.42
N ILE A 80 -1.59 15.29 6.55
CA ILE A 80 -1.11 14.61 7.74
C ILE A 80 0.15 13.82 7.41
N ILE A 81 1.10 13.80 8.34
CA ILE A 81 2.34 13.03 8.23
C ILE A 81 2.31 11.92 9.28
N LEU A 82 2.32 10.67 8.83
CA LEU A 82 2.46 9.49 9.69
C LEU A 82 3.92 9.01 9.66
N ASN A 83 4.72 9.65 10.47
CA ASN A 83 6.11 9.29 10.77
C ASN A 83 6.38 9.66 12.23
N PRO A 84 6.43 8.71 13.15
CA PRO A 84 6.61 8.96 14.57
C PRO A 84 7.84 9.80 14.91
N LEU A 85 8.89 9.73 14.08
CA LEU A 85 10.12 10.47 14.26
C LEU A 85 10.04 11.91 13.73
N ASP A 86 8.97 12.29 13.06
CA ASP A 86 8.73 13.64 12.54
C ASP A 86 7.95 14.46 13.57
N ALA A 87 8.42 15.66 13.88
CA ALA A 87 7.78 16.57 14.85
C ALA A 87 6.33 16.95 14.48
N ARG A 88 5.94 16.79 13.21
CA ARG A 88 4.58 17.07 12.71
C ARG A 88 3.64 15.86 12.81
N CYS A 89 4.14 14.69 13.25
CA CYS A 89 3.32 13.50 13.37
C CYS A 89 2.28 13.68 14.49
N PRO A 90 0.98 13.46 14.22
CA PRO A 90 -0.04 13.50 15.24
C PRO A 90 0.07 12.30 16.18
N TYR A 91 -0.50 12.41 17.37
CA TYR A 91 -0.71 11.29 18.25
C TYR A 91 -1.66 10.28 17.61
N TRP A 92 -1.30 9.00 17.71
CA TRP A 92 -2.12 7.87 17.30
C TRP A 92 -1.99 6.73 18.29
N SER A 93 -3.08 6.04 18.58
CA SER A 93 -3.10 4.84 19.41
C SER A 93 -3.93 3.75 18.73
N PRO A 94 -3.49 2.48 18.76
CA PRO A 94 -4.31 1.36 18.31
C PRO A 94 -5.68 1.32 19.01
N TYR A 95 -5.72 1.68 20.28
CA TYR A 95 -6.96 1.71 21.06
C TYR A 95 -7.97 2.73 20.55
N SER A 96 -7.52 3.88 20.06
CA SER A 96 -8.41 4.92 19.52
C SER A 96 -9.18 4.49 18.26
N GLU A 97 -8.72 3.44 17.60
CA GLU A 97 -9.36 2.88 16.40
C GLU A 97 -10.53 1.94 16.71
N ILE A 98 -10.73 1.59 17.98
CA ILE A 98 -11.76 0.61 18.40
C ILE A 98 -13.11 1.31 18.57
N LYS A 99 -14.07 0.95 17.70
CA LYS A 99 -15.48 1.36 17.81
C LYS A 99 -16.37 0.17 18.15
N TYR A 100 -16.03 -1.01 17.65
CA TYR A 100 -16.75 -2.25 17.87
C TYR A 100 -15.80 -3.33 18.39
N PRO A 101 -16.30 -4.35 19.10
CA PRO A 101 -15.48 -5.46 19.57
C PRO A 101 -14.66 -6.16 18.47
N THR A 102 -15.21 -6.24 17.26
CA THR A 102 -14.55 -6.82 16.09
C THR A 102 -13.34 -6.04 15.60
N ASP A 103 -13.25 -4.74 15.92
CA ASP A 103 -12.11 -3.91 15.53
C ASP A 103 -10.79 -4.37 16.16
N ARG A 104 -10.85 -4.99 17.35
CA ARG A 104 -9.67 -5.52 18.04
C ARG A 104 -8.96 -6.57 17.21
N GLN A 105 -9.74 -7.51 16.65
CA GLN A 105 -9.21 -8.54 15.77
C GLN A 105 -8.65 -7.94 14.49
N LEU A 106 -9.37 -7.00 13.88
CA LEU A 106 -8.96 -6.31 12.66
C LEU A 106 -7.64 -5.56 12.85
N ILE A 107 -7.46 -4.88 13.99
CA ILE A 107 -6.22 -4.18 14.33
C ILE A 107 -5.09 -5.19 14.58
N ALA A 108 -5.36 -6.26 15.35
CA ALA A 108 -4.38 -7.30 15.62
C ALA A 108 -3.86 -7.96 14.33
N GLU A 109 -4.71 -8.16 13.33
CA GLU A 109 -4.30 -8.68 12.02
C GLU A 109 -3.33 -7.77 11.28
N SER A 110 -3.49 -6.46 11.39
CA SER A 110 -2.57 -5.50 10.78
C SER A 110 -1.20 -5.49 11.45
N PHE A 111 -1.14 -5.70 12.78
CA PHE A 111 0.12 -5.82 13.52
C PHE A 111 0.83 -7.15 13.31
N PHE A 112 0.11 -8.22 13.10
CA PHE A 112 0.64 -9.57 12.89
C PHE A 112 0.21 -10.09 11.52
N PRO A 113 0.75 -9.58 10.40
CA PRO A 113 0.41 -10.06 9.07
C PRO A 113 0.84 -11.52 8.93
N GLY A 114 -0.10 -12.42 8.60
CA GLY A 114 0.22 -13.84 8.37
C GLY A 114 1.21 -14.01 7.23
N ARG A 115 2.16 -14.94 7.39
CA ARG A 115 2.95 -15.45 6.27
C ARG A 115 2.08 -16.41 5.44
N ASP A 116 2.59 -16.85 4.28
CA ASP A 116 1.89 -17.86 3.47
C ASP A 116 1.55 -19.08 4.34
N GLU A 117 0.27 -19.22 4.67
CA GLU A 117 -0.24 -20.19 5.67
C GLU A 117 0.01 -21.64 5.27
N MET A 118 0.25 -21.90 3.97
CA MET A 118 0.54 -23.24 3.46
C MET A 118 2.00 -23.65 3.63
N ARG A 119 2.92 -22.68 3.70
CA ARG A 119 4.37 -22.94 3.72
C ARG A 119 4.98 -22.99 5.12
N ASP A 120 4.33 -22.41 6.12
CA ASP A 120 4.84 -22.34 7.49
C ASP A 120 3.74 -22.58 8.55
N PRO A 121 3.41 -23.86 8.86
CA PRO A 121 2.43 -24.20 9.88
C PRO A 121 2.80 -23.69 11.28
N THR A 122 4.11 -23.70 11.61
CA THR A 122 4.60 -23.23 12.91
C THR A 122 4.46 -21.72 13.06
N GLY A 123 4.86 -20.95 12.05
CA GLY A 123 4.67 -19.51 12.01
C GLY A 123 3.20 -19.10 12.03
N ARG A 124 2.31 -19.91 11.43
CA ARG A 124 0.86 -19.71 11.50
C ARG A 124 0.34 -19.78 12.94
N PHE A 125 0.80 -20.77 13.72
CA PHE A 125 0.40 -20.89 15.13
C PHE A 125 0.82 -19.64 15.90
N PHE A 126 2.09 -19.21 15.82
CA PHE A 126 2.59 -18.04 16.53
C PHE A 126 1.86 -16.76 16.13
N THR A 127 1.60 -16.58 14.85
CA THR A 127 0.82 -15.43 14.34
C THR A 127 -0.59 -15.40 14.94
N LYS A 128 -1.32 -16.54 14.93
CA LYS A 128 -2.67 -16.62 15.49
C LYS A 128 -2.70 -16.38 16.98
N ALA A 129 -1.78 -17.00 17.73
CA ALA A 129 -1.67 -16.84 19.17
C ALA A 129 -1.38 -15.38 19.53
N SER A 130 -0.41 -14.75 18.86
CA SER A 130 -0.07 -13.34 19.10
C SER A 130 -1.23 -12.40 18.78
N ARG A 131 -1.97 -12.63 17.69
CA ARG A 131 -3.19 -11.87 17.34
C ARG A 131 -4.23 -11.95 18.43
N SER A 132 -4.51 -13.17 18.93
CA SER A 132 -5.51 -13.38 19.97
C SER A 132 -5.14 -12.67 21.27
N ILE A 133 -3.89 -12.80 21.71
CA ILE A 133 -3.40 -12.15 22.94
C ILE A 133 -3.38 -10.61 22.77
N PHE A 134 -2.90 -10.10 21.66
CA PHE A 134 -2.91 -8.66 21.39
C PHE A 134 -4.33 -8.11 21.30
N GLY A 135 -5.25 -8.83 20.66
CA GLY A 135 -6.68 -8.49 20.64
C GLY A 135 -7.29 -8.44 22.04
N ARG A 136 -6.88 -9.35 22.95
CA ARG A 136 -7.28 -9.31 24.37
C ARG A 136 -6.72 -8.09 25.09
N MET A 137 -5.46 -7.71 24.82
CA MET A 137 -4.87 -6.48 25.39
C MET A 137 -5.64 -5.22 24.97
N LEU A 138 -6.14 -5.17 23.75
CA LEU A 138 -6.94 -4.08 23.23
C LEU A 138 -8.37 -4.00 23.84
N GLU A 139 -8.74 -4.88 24.75
CA GLU A 139 -9.96 -4.72 25.57
C GLU A 139 -9.79 -3.68 26.69
N PHE A 140 -8.55 -3.37 27.03
CA PHE A 140 -8.22 -2.40 28.07
C PHE A 140 -7.88 -1.06 27.42
N ASP A 141 -8.38 0.04 28.04
CA ASP A 141 -7.99 1.40 27.64
C ASP A 141 -6.51 1.60 27.88
N SER A 142 -5.77 1.80 26.82
CA SER A 142 -4.30 1.84 26.88
C SER A 142 -3.69 2.81 25.89
N THR A 143 -2.65 3.47 26.32
CA THR A 143 -1.74 4.23 25.44
C THR A 143 -0.78 3.29 24.72
N PRO A 144 -0.14 3.72 23.63
CA PRO A 144 0.92 2.95 22.98
C PRO A 144 2.06 2.55 23.94
N GLN A 145 2.42 3.43 24.89
CA GLN A 145 3.47 3.20 25.89
C GLN A 145 3.07 2.10 26.89
N GLU A 146 1.81 2.10 27.33
CA GLU A 146 1.29 1.04 28.19
C GLU A 146 1.24 -0.29 27.44
N LEU A 147 0.72 -0.33 26.22
CA LEU A 147 0.73 -1.54 25.38
C LEU A 147 2.18 -2.06 25.18
N MET A 148 3.13 -1.18 24.90
CA MET A 148 4.54 -1.53 24.79
C MET A 148 5.05 -2.19 26.08
N SER A 149 4.77 -1.60 27.24
CA SER A 149 5.22 -2.13 28.53
C SER A 149 4.63 -3.51 28.82
N TRP A 150 3.36 -3.75 28.46
CA TRP A 150 2.69 -5.04 28.62
C TRP A 150 3.29 -6.11 27.71
N LEU A 151 3.51 -5.75 26.43
CA LEU A 151 4.06 -6.67 25.42
C LEU A 151 5.48 -7.13 25.73
N GLN A 152 6.23 -6.37 26.49
CA GLN A 152 7.60 -6.68 26.92
C GLN A 152 7.66 -7.40 28.28
N ASN A 153 6.54 -7.57 28.98
CA ASN A 153 6.49 -8.16 30.30
C ASN A 153 5.67 -9.47 30.30
N ALA A 154 6.38 -10.60 30.30
CA ALA A 154 5.75 -11.93 30.30
C ALA A 154 4.78 -12.17 31.49
N GLY A 155 5.11 -11.65 32.68
CA GLY A 155 4.22 -11.75 33.85
C GLY A 155 2.93 -10.98 33.66
N ARG A 156 3.02 -9.81 33.00
CA ARG A 156 1.84 -9.00 32.69
C ARG A 156 0.97 -9.65 31.63
N ILE A 157 1.58 -10.28 30.62
CA ILE A 157 0.85 -11.07 29.63
C ILE A 157 0.09 -12.22 30.29
N ASP A 158 0.75 -12.95 31.22
CA ASP A 158 0.10 -14.01 32.00
C ASP A 158 -1.13 -13.50 32.76
N GLU A 159 -1.02 -12.33 33.40
CA GLU A 159 -2.16 -11.71 34.12
C GLU A 159 -3.33 -11.36 33.20
N ILE A 160 -3.06 -10.77 32.03
CA ILE A 160 -4.08 -10.34 31.06
C ILE A 160 -4.85 -11.52 30.48
N VAL A 161 -4.19 -12.66 30.24
CA VAL A 161 -4.85 -13.85 29.68
C VAL A 161 -5.38 -14.80 30.74
N LYS A 162 -5.06 -14.61 32.01
CA LYS A 162 -5.48 -15.49 33.13
C LYS A 162 -7.00 -15.65 33.18
N GLY A 163 -7.44 -16.89 33.19
CA GLY A 163 -8.90 -17.21 33.23
C GLY A 163 -9.64 -16.93 31.92
N THR A 164 -8.94 -16.73 30.83
CA THR A 164 -9.52 -16.62 29.48
C THR A 164 -9.14 -17.84 28.64
N GLU A 165 -9.83 -18.01 27.50
CA GLU A 165 -9.49 -19.02 26.49
C GLU A 165 -8.09 -18.84 25.88
N HIS A 166 -7.43 -17.71 26.08
CA HIS A 166 -6.11 -17.44 25.57
C HIS A 166 -4.98 -17.97 26.46
N ALA A 167 -5.25 -18.35 27.71
CA ALA A 167 -4.23 -18.79 28.66
C ALA A 167 -3.41 -19.99 28.17
N HIS A 168 -4.04 -20.93 27.45
CA HIS A 168 -3.37 -22.12 26.90
C HIS A 168 -2.35 -21.79 25.78
N LEU A 169 -2.44 -20.60 25.15
CA LEU A 169 -1.53 -20.19 24.08
C LEU A 169 -0.12 -19.88 24.59
N ILE A 170 0.02 -19.60 25.89
CA ILE A 170 1.28 -19.30 26.57
C ILE A 170 1.48 -20.15 27.82
N ASP A 171 1.08 -21.41 27.75
CA ASP A 171 1.27 -22.35 28.85
C ASP A 171 2.74 -22.42 29.24
N ARG A 172 3.03 -22.41 30.55
CA ARG A 172 4.38 -22.45 31.09
C ARG A 172 5.06 -23.79 30.86
N ASP A 173 4.28 -24.85 30.76
CA ASP A 173 4.77 -26.20 30.52
C ASP A 173 5.18 -26.41 29.04
N ALA A 174 4.71 -25.56 28.12
CA ALA A 174 5.05 -25.56 26.70
C ALA A 174 6.13 -24.51 26.38
N GLY A 175 7.31 -24.61 26.96
CA GLY A 175 8.36 -23.58 26.97
C GLY A 175 8.74 -23.03 25.61
N ASN A 176 8.94 -23.86 24.58
CA ASN A 176 9.28 -23.43 23.22
C ASN A 176 8.13 -22.67 22.55
N GLN A 177 6.91 -23.15 22.71
CA GLN A 177 5.72 -22.51 22.19
C GLN A 177 5.51 -21.15 22.82
N ARG A 178 5.58 -21.09 24.16
CA ARG A 178 5.49 -19.85 24.94
C ARG A 178 6.55 -18.84 24.50
N GLY A 179 7.80 -19.27 24.38
CA GLY A 179 8.92 -18.41 23.95
C GLY A 179 8.69 -17.79 22.59
N GLY A 180 8.19 -18.55 21.62
CA GLY A 180 7.88 -18.06 20.28
C GLY A 180 6.75 -17.02 20.26
N VAL A 181 5.68 -17.26 21.03
CA VAL A 181 4.56 -16.28 21.13
C VAL A 181 5.01 -14.99 21.82
N LEU A 182 5.72 -15.11 22.96
CA LEU A 182 6.22 -13.94 23.69
C LEU A 182 7.24 -13.15 22.86
N GLY A 183 8.10 -13.83 22.09
CA GLY A 183 9.04 -13.17 21.16
C GLY A 183 8.32 -12.36 20.08
N SER A 184 7.28 -12.92 19.48
CA SER A 184 6.47 -12.21 18.48
C SER A 184 5.75 -10.99 19.06
N LEU A 185 5.24 -11.09 20.28
CA LEU A 185 4.61 -9.97 20.99
C LEU A 185 5.63 -8.88 21.34
N ALA A 186 6.82 -9.23 21.80
CA ALA A 186 7.88 -8.30 22.15
C ALA A 186 8.40 -7.52 20.93
N GLU A 187 8.42 -8.14 19.72
CA GLU A 187 8.76 -7.45 18.47
C GLU A 187 7.80 -6.28 18.20
N ILE A 188 6.50 -6.50 18.38
CA ILE A 188 5.50 -5.43 18.22
C ILE A 188 5.65 -4.36 19.32
N GLY A 189 5.96 -4.76 20.56
CA GLY A 189 6.28 -3.82 21.63
C GLY A 189 7.42 -2.87 21.25
N SER A 190 8.47 -3.39 20.61
CA SER A 190 9.58 -2.58 20.10
C SER A 190 9.14 -1.59 19.02
N THR A 191 8.20 -1.97 18.17
CA THR A 191 7.63 -1.10 17.13
C THR A 191 6.80 0.03 17.75
N LEU A 192 5.98 -0.27 18.78
CA LEU A 192 5.16 0.73 19.46
C LEU A 192 5.97 1.76 20.24
N ARG A 193 7.22 1.43 20.65
CA ARG A 193 8.14 2.37 21.30
C ARG A 193 8.41 3.63 20.48
N LEU A 194 8.34 3.54 19.16
CA LEU A 194 8.56 4.66 18.26
C LEU A 194 7.43 5.69 18.27
N LEU A 195 6.23 5.30 18.76
CA LEU A 195 5.09 6.21 18.80
C LEU A 195 5.27 7.28 19.89
N PRO A 196 5.01 8.55 19.56
CA PRO A 196 5.05 9.62 20.52
C PRO A 196 3.94 9.50 21.57
N SER A 197 4.18 10.06 22.77
CA SER A 197 3.12 10.27 23.74
C SER A 197 2.16 11.38 23.30
N LYS A 198 1.02 11.47 23.98
CA LYS A 198 0.00 12.47 23.62
C LYS A 198 0.50 13.90 23.89
N GLU A 199 1.32 14.06 24.93
CA GLU A 199 1.89 15.33 25.36
C GLU A 199 2.95 15.86 24.38
N GLU A 200 3.59 14.96 23.62
CA GLU A 200 4.59 15.31 22.61
C GLU A 200 3.96 15.72 21.27
N CYS A 201 2.65 15.59 21.12
CA CYS A 201 1.96 15.81 19.86
C CYS A 201 1.06 17.05 19.91
N GLN A 202 1.03 17.82 18.83
CA GLN A 202 0.16 18.98 18.68
C GLN A 202 -1.30 18.63 18.29
N SER A 203 -1.52 17.42 17.79
CA SER A 203 -2.82 16.97 17.30
C SER A 203 -2.94 15.45 17.45
N GLU A 204 -4.15 14.95 17.26
CA GLU A 204 -4.48 13.53 17.32
C GLU A 204 -5.16 13.09 16.02
N ILE A 205 -4.89 11.86 15.59
CA ILE A 205 -5.55 11.24 14.44
C ILE A 205 -6.22 9.93 14.84
N ILE A 206 -7.42 9.72 14.30
CA ILE A 206 -8.10 8.44 14.25
C ILE A 206 -8.26 8.08 12.78
N LEU A 207 -7.56 7.04 12.31
CA LEU A 207 -7.55 6.64 10.90
C LEU A 207 -8.95 6.27 10.41
N THR A 208 -9.73 5.63 11.29
CA THR A 208 -11.14 5.31 11.03
C THR A 208 -11.98 6.53 10.71
N ASP A 209 -11.77 7.63 11.41
CA ASP A 209 -12.51 8.87 11.17
C ASP A 209 -12.01 9.62 9.95
N TRP A 210 -10.71 9.59 9.71
CA TRP A 210 -10.14 10.12 8.47
C TRP A 210 -10.67 9.38 7.23
N ALA A 211 -10.71 8.05 7.26
CA ALA A 211 -11.24 7.23 6.16
C ALA A 211 -12.71 7.55 5.83
N LYS A 212 -13.51 7.94 6.82
CA LYS A 212 -14.90 8.39 6.63
C LYS A 212 -15.02 9.81 6.07
N ARG A 213 -14.07 10.69 6.40
CA ARG A 213 -14.11 12.11 5.96
C ARG A 213 -13.39 12.33 4.65
N ARG A 214 -12.32 11.57 4.38
CA ARG A 214 -11.43 11.67 3.21
C ARG A 214 -11.03 13.10 2.89
N ARG A 215 -10.53 13.80 3.93
CA ARG A 215 -10.10 15.19 3.80
C ARG A 215 -8.61 15.31 4.01
N GLY A 216 -7.93 16.00 3.07
CA GLY A 216 -6.48 16.10 3.06
C GLY A 216 -5.81 14.82 2.57
N TRP A 217 -4.49 14.82 2.56
CA TRP A 217 -3.66 13.68 2.19
C TRP A 217 -2.91 13.15 3.39
N ILE A 218 -2.67 11.84 3.43
CA ILE A 218 -1.81 11.21 4.41
C ILE A 218 -0.49 10.85 3.72
N PHE A 219 0.63 11.30 4.30
CA PHE A 219 1.97 10.91 3.90
C PHE A 219 2.55 9.96 4.94
N ILE A 220 2.83 8.72 4.55
CA ILE A 220 3.51 7.73 5.40
C ILE A 220 4.98 7.76 4.99
N THR A 221 5.83 8.38 5.81
CA THR A 221 7.21 8.71 5.43
C THR A 221 8.25 8.06 6.30
N SER A 222 9.48 7.97 5.80
CA SER A 222 10.70 7.65 6.54
C SER A 222 11.90 8.30 5.87
N THR A 223 13.04 8.28 6.55
CA THR A 223 14.33 8.57 5.94
C THR A 223 15.05 7.27 5.62
N LYS A 224 16.14 7.31 4.85
CA LYS A 224 16.86 6.09 4.44
C LYS A 224 17.37 5.28 5.63
N ASP A 225 17.85 5.96 6.66
CA ASP A 225 18.40 5.40 7.91
C ASP A 225 17.33 4.90 8.88
N THR A 226 16.10 5.43 8.81
CA THR A 226 15.01 5.04 9.72
C THR A 226 14.01 4.08 9.10
N ARG A 227 14.14 3.79 7.79
CA ARG A 227 13.18 2.99 7.01
C ARG A 227 12.93 1.62 7.61
N ASP A 228 13.99 0.89 7.94
CA ASP A 228 13.86 -0.48 8.44
C ASP A 228 13.17 -0.55 9.80
N SER A 229 13.47 0.40 10.68
CA SER A 229 12.84 0.49 12.01
C SER A 229 11.36 0.91 11.93
N LEU A 230 11.00 1.78 10.98
CA LEU A 230 9.64 2.29 10.83
C LEU A 230 8.74 1.39 9.98
N ARG A 231 9.33 0.51 9.16
CA ARG A 231 8.59 -0.35 8.22
C ARG A 231 7.42 -1.11 8.84
N PRO A 232 7.55 -1.78 9.99
CA PRO A 232 6.43 -2.52 10.58
C PRO A 232 5.24 -1.61 10.87
N LEU A 233 5.50 -0.42 11.42
CA LEU A 233 4.44 0.54 11.76
C LEU A 233 3.83 1.18 10.51
N GLN A 234 4.63 1.48 9.48
CA GLN A 234 4.15 1.97 8.20
C GLN A 234 3.22 0.96 7.51
N ALA A 235 3.58 -0.34 7.60
CA ALA A 235 2.72 -1.40 7.09
C ALA A 235 1.39 -1.47 7.86
N VAL A 236 1.41 -1.34 9.18
CA VAL A 236 0.19 -1.27 10.01
C VAL A 236 -0.68 -0.09 9.62
N PHE A 237 -0.12 1.11 9.49
CA PHE A 237 -0.89 2.29 9.09
C PHE A 237 -1.56 2.10 7.73
N LEU A 238 -0.81 1.59 6.75
CA LEU A 238 -1.31 1.41 5.41
C LEU A 238 -2.38 0.31 5.33
N ASP A 239 -2.14 -0.82 5.99
CA ASP A 239 -3.09 -1.94 6.04
C ASP A 239 -4.39 -1.53 6.74
N LEU A 240 -4.28 -0.85 7.89
CA LEU A 240 -5.44 -0.37 8.63
C LEU A 240 -6.23 0.68 7.85
N LEU A 241 -5.54 1.61 7.18
CA LEU A 241 -6.19 2.59 6.29
C LEU A 241 -6.96 1.91 5.16
N MET A 242 -6.40 0.89 4.50
CA MET A 242 -7.10 0.13 3.46
C MET A 242 -8.37 -0.54 4.01
N LYS A 243 -8.28 -1.23 5.16
CA LYS A 243 -9.44 -1.83 5.83
C LYS A 243 -10.52 -0.80 6.16
N ARG A 244 -10.12 0.37 6.70
CA ARG A 244 -11.07 1.43 7.05
C ARG A 244 -11.68 2.12 5.84
N LEU A 245 -10.93 2.28 4.77
CA LEU A 245 -11.47 2.81 3.50
C LEU A 245 -12.49 1.86 2.87
N MET A 246 -12.30 0.54 3.00
CA MET A 246 -13.26 -0.47 2.54
C MET A 246 -14.44 -0.68 3.48
N SER A 247 -14.44 -0.07 4.68
CA SER A 247 -15.54 -0.15 5.65
C SER A 247 -16.55 0.99 5.51
N VAL A 248 -16.38 1.90 4.56
CA VAL A 248 -17.36 2.98 4.30
C VAL A 248 -18.49 2.48 3.40
N GLU A 249 -19.61 3.19 3.39
CA GLU A 249 -20.70 2.92 2.45
C GLU A 249 -20.19 3.03 1.00
N PRO A 250 -20.40 2.00 0.15
CA PRO A 250 -19.88 1.98 -1.22
C PRO A 250 -20.35 3.16 -2.08
N GLU A 251 -21.63 3.56 -1.95
CA GLU A 251 -22.18 4.68 -2.69
C GLU A 251 -21.51 6.01 -2.31
N TRP A 252 -21.24 6.23 -1.02
CA TRP A 252 -20.51 7.40 -0.57
C TRP A 252 -19.04 7.34 -1.01
N GLY A 253 -18.39 6.19 -0.84
CA GLY A 253 -17.00 5.98 -1.19
C GLY A 253 -16.72 6.25 -2.67
N SER A 254 -17.56 5.75 -3.57
CA SER A 254 -17.41 5.97 -5.01
C SER A 254 -17.49 7.44 -5.43
N LYS A 255 -18.30 8.25 -4.71
CA LYS A 255 -18.44 9.69 -4.94
C LYS A 255 -17.28 10.51 -4.33
N HIS A 256 -16.56 9.94 -3.37
CA HIS A 256 -15.43 10.57 -2.67
C HIS A 256 -14.15 9.74 -2.83
N PRO A 257 -13.51 9.77 -4.00
CA PRO A 257 -12.35 8.92 -4.27
C PRO A 257 -11.20 9.16 -3.31
N CYS A 258 -10.47 8.06 -3.01
CA CYS A 258 -9.22 8.09 -2.26
C CYS A 258 -8.13 7.37 -3.07
N TRP A 259 -7.05 8.09 -3.36
CA TRP A 259 -5.90 7.54 -4.06
C TRP A 259 -4.96 6.88 -3.07
N LEU A 260 -4.61 5.63 -3.34
CA LEU A 260 -3.59 4.89 -2.60
C LEU A 260 -2.35 4.78 -3.48
N ILE A 261 -1.30 5.50 -3.14
CA ILE A 261 -0.07 5.59 -3.93
C ILE A 261 1.06 4.91 -3.18
N VAL A 262 1.56 3.81 -3.75
CA VAL A 262 2.62 2.98 -3.18
C VAL A 262 3.67 2.75 -4.26
N ASP A 263 4.70 3.61 -4.32
CA ASP A 263 5.75 3.55 -5.37
C ASP A 263 6.58 2.26 -5.32
N GLU A 264 6.76 1.71 -4.13
CA GLU A 264 7.62 0.55 -3.89
C GLU A 264 6.93 -0.46 -2.94
N VAL A 265 5.95 -1.22 -3.46
CA VAL A 265 5.13 -2.14 -2.64
C VAL A 265 5.97 -3.15 -1.86
N HIS A 266 6.99 -3.73 -2.50
CA HIS A 266 7.83 -4.77 -1.89
C HIS A 266 8.61 -4.27 -0.66
N SER A 267 8.89 -2.97 -0.57
CA SER A 267 9.62 -2.39 0.57
C SER A 267 8.84 -2.51 1.89
N LEU A 268 7.52 -2.66 1.83
CA LEU A 268 6.63 -2.90 2.98
C LEU A 268 6.47 -4.39 3.33
N LYS A 269 7.10 -5.28 2.57
CA LYS A 269 6.88 -6.73 2.64
C LYS A 269 5.42 -7.06 2.33
N ARG A 270 4.70 -7.75 3.20
CA ARG A 270 3.32 -8.15 2.98
C ARG A 270 2.33 -7.16 3.59
N LEU A 271 1.40 -6.68 2.78
CA LEU A 271 0.22 -5.91 3.18
C LEU A 271 -1.01 -6.79 2.96
N PRO A 272 -1.62 -7.35 4.01
CA PRO A 272 -2.73 -8.29 3.86
C PRO A 272 -3.90 -7.74 3.05
N SER A 273 -4.26 -6.48 3.29
CA SER A 273 -5.44 -5.86 2.66
C SER A 273 -5.20 -5.31 1.25
N LEU A 274 -3.95 -5.35 0.73
CA LEU A 274 -3.68 -4.83 -0.62
C LEU A 274 -4.36 -5.66 -1.71
N HIS A 275 -4.40 -6.99 -1.55
CA HIS A 275 -5.13 -7.86 -2.46
C HIS A 275 -6.60 -7.47 -2.55
N ASP A 276 -7.27 -7.29 -1.40
CA ASP A 276 -8.68 -6.94 -1.34
C ASP A 276 -8.94 -5.53 -1.87
N ALA A 277 -8.02 -4.58 -1.60
CA ALA A 277 -8.08 -3.23 -2.15
C ALA A 277 -7.97 -3.21 -3.67
N LEU A 278 -7.18 -4.09 -4.28
CA LEU A 278 -7.08 -4.26 -5.73
C LEU A 278 -8.30 -4.98 -6.33
N ALA A 279 -8.88 -5.95 -5.60
CA ALA A 279 -10.00 -6.75 -6.09
C ALA A 279 -11.34 -6.02 -5.94
N GLU A 280 -11.56 -5.33 -4.81
CA GLU A 280 -12.85 -4.77 -4.44
C GLU A 280 -12.85 -3.27 -4.17
N GLY A 281 -11.67 -2.65 -4.00
CA GLY A 281 -11.51 -1.26 -3.59
C GLY A 281 -12.26 -0.25 -4.47
N ARG A 282 -12.45 -0.57 -5.75
CA ARG A 282 -13.23 0.23 -6.69
C ARG A 282 -14.62 0.60 -6.14
N LYS A 283 -15.32 -0.35 -5.55
CA LYS A 283 -16.66 -0.15 -4.97
C LYS A 283 -16.65 0.94 -3.88
N TYR A 284 -15.55 1.04 -3.17
CA TYR A 284 -15.37 1.99 -2.07
C TYR A 284 -14.64 3.26 -2.50
N GLY A 285 -14.44 3.47 -3.80
CA GLY A 285 -13.75 4.63 -4.37
C GLY A 285 -12.25 4.63 -4.15
N ILE A 286 -11.64 3.48 -3.84
CA ILE A 286 -10.19 3.36 -3.73
C ILE A 286 -9.60 3.25 -5.13
N ARG A 287 -8.55 4.07 -5.40
CA ARG A 287 -7.79 4.09 -6.65
C ARG A 287 -6.34 3.81 -6.34
N VAL A 288 -5.86 2.61 -6.65
CA VAL A 288 -4.50 2.19 -6.34
C VAL A 288 -3.57 2.58 -7.48
N VAL A 289 -2.45 3.21 -7.15
CA VAL A 289 -1.29 3.41 -8.01
C VAL A 289 -0.13 2.72 -7.33
N GLN A 290 0.30 1.58 -7.88
CA GLN A 290 1.35 0.78 -7.28
C GLN A 290 2.56 0.65 -8.20
N GLY A 291 3.77 0.74 -7.62
CA GLY A 291 5.04 0.59 -8.30
C GLY A 291 5.74 -0.73 -7.93
N THR A 292 6.38 -1.35 -8.91
CA THR A 292 7.27 -2.50 -8.69
C THR A 292 8.40 -2.50 -9.72
N GLN A 293 9.47 -3.24 -9.41
CA GLN A 293 10.59 -3.44 -10.34
C GLN A 293 10.42 -4.74 -11.12
N GLY A 294 9.76 -5.76 -10.53
CA GLY A 294 9.55 -7.05 -11.18
C GLY A 294 8.46 -7.88 -10.50
N GLY A 295 8.03 -8.95 -11.17
CA GLY A 295 7.02 -9.88 -10.66
C GLY A 295 7.52 -10.78 -9.53
N SER A 296 8.81 -11.12 -9.53
CA SER A 296 9.46 -11.98 -8.53
C SER A 296 9.30 -11.43 -7.10
N GLN A 297 9.37 -10.12 -6.93
CA GLN A 297 9.17 -9.46 -5.63
C GLN A 297 7.76 -9.64 -5.08
N TYR A 298 6.74 -9.67 -5.95
CA TYR A 298 5.38 -10.00 -5.53
C TYR A 298 5.23 -11.46 -5.15
N GLU A 299 5.84 -12.37 -5.90
CA GLU A 299 5.77 -13.81 -5.64
C GLU A 299 6.41 -14.17 -4.30
N GLU A 300 7.47 -13.47 -3.90
CA GLU A 300 8.14 -13.66 -2.61
C GLU A 300 7.19 -13.43 -1.42
N TYR A 301 6.39 -12.34 -1.47
CA TYR A 301 5.55 -11.92 -0.34
C TYR A 301 4.10 -12.38 -0.43
N TYR A 302 3.58 -12.59 -1.63
CA TYR A 302 2.16 -12.90 -1.87
C TYR A 302 1.92 -14.30 -2.47
N GLY A 303 2.99 -15.02 -2.85
CA GLY A 303 2.88 -16.37 -3.38
C GLY A 303 1.95 -16.44 -4.58
N GLN A 304 0.95 -17.32 -4.54
CA GLN A 304 0.00 -17.51 -5.64
C GLN A 304 -0.88 -16.27 -5.92
N LEU A 305 -1.13 -15.43 -4.91
CA LEU A 305 -1.91 -14.20 -5.08
C LEU A 305 -1.20 -13.15 -5.94
N ALA A 306 0.12 -13.23 -6.07
CA ALA A 306 0.92 -12.27 -6.83
C ALA A 306 0.41 -12.10 -8.26
N LYS A 307 0.08 -13.20 -8.94
CA LYS A 307 -0.44 -13.19 -10.33
C LYS A 307 -1.73 -12.40 -10.44
N THR A 308 -2.67 -12.62 -9.53
CA THR A 308 -3.95 -11.92 -9.49
C THR A 308 -3.76 -10.43 -9.19
N MET A 309 -2.89 -10.10 -8.23
CA MET A 309 -2.60 -8.72 -7.84
C MET A 309 -1.94 -7.91 -8.95
N LEU A 310 -1.06 -8.55 -9.75
CA LEU A 310 -0.39 -7.91 -10.89
C LEU A 310 -1.32 -7.82 -12.12
N ALA A 311 -2.29 -8.71 -12.23
CA ALA A 311 -3.30 -8.68 -13.29
C ALA A 311 -4.40 -7.63 -13.02
N ALA A 312 -4.76 -7.39 -11.76
CA ALA A 312 -5.88 -6.55 -11.36
C ALA A 312 -5.84 -5.11 -11.91
N PRO A 313 -4.71 -4.35 -11.92
CA PRO A 313 -4.70 -3.03 -12.52
C PRO A 313 -4.85 -3.09 -14.05
N HIS A 314 -5.90 -2.47 -14.58
CA HIS A 314 -6.15 -2.42 -16.03
C HIS A 314 -5.16 -1.51 -16.75
N LEU A 315 -4.75 -0.42 -16.10
CA LEU A 315 -3.74 0.46 -16.66
C LEU A 315 -2.35 0.02 -16.20
N LYS A 316 -1.49 -0.26 -17.17
CA LYS A 316 -0.08 -0.60 -16.93
C LYS A 316 0.82 0.41 -17.63
N ILE A 317 1.75 0.95 -16.88
CA ILE A 317 2.80 1.84 -17.39
C ILE A 317 4.11 1.09 -17.27
N LEU A 318 4.66 0.70 -18.42
CA LEU A 318 5.75 -0.23 -18.56
C LEU A 318 7.00 0.56 -18.98
N LEU A 319 7.99 0.61 -18.10
CA LEU A 319 9.25 1.33 -18.31
C LEU A 319 10.39 0.33 -18.48
N ARG A 320 11.63 0.83 -18.62
CA ARG A 320 12.81 -0.03 -18.73
C ARG A 320 12.95 -0.98 -17.53
N CYS A 321 13.23 -2.25 -17.82
CA CYS A 321 13.63 -3.26 -16.86
C CYS A 321 14.92 -3.93 -17.36
N ASN A 322 15.98 -3.88 -16.56
CA ASN A 322 17.29 -4.44 -16.97
C ASN A 322 17.39 -5.94 -16.64
N GLU A 323 16.52 -6.45 -15.76
CA GLU A 323 16.46 -7.86 -15.47
C GLU A 323 15.81 -8.63 -16.64
N PRO A 324 16.48 -9.64 -17.25
CA PRO A 324 15.96 -10.32 -18.43
C PRO A 324 14.59 -10.98 -18.25
N GLU A 325 14.32 -11.55 -17.05
CA GLU A 325 13.03 -12.17 -16.73
C GLU A 325 11.94 -11.11 -16.56
N GLY A 326 12.25 -10.00 -15.87
CA GLY A 326 11.34 -8.86 -15.76
C GLY A 326 11.04 -8.22 -17.11
N ALA A 327 12.05 -8.04 -17.97
CA ALA A 327 11.88 -7.51 -19.32
C ALA A 327 11.02 -8.44 -20.20
N LYS A 328 11.24 -9.77 -20.09
CA LYS A 328 10.41 -10.75 -20.77
C LYS A 328 8.98 -10.68 -20.29
N TRP A 329 8.76 -10.62 -18.98
CA TRP A 329 7.42 -10.52 -18.40
C TRP A 329 6.69 -9.25 -18.85
N ILE A 330 7.39 -8.12 -19.00
CA ILE A 330 6.83 -6.89 -19.57
C ILE A 330 6.47 -7.10 -21.04
N ALA A 331 7.34 -7.73 -21.85
CA ALA A 331 7.07 -8.04 -23.24
C ALA A 331 5.85 -8.96 -23.41
N ASP A 332 5.74 -9.98 -22.59
CA ASP A 332 4.59 -10.92 -22.57
C ASP A 332 3.28 -10.21 -22.21
N MET A 333 3.32 -9.23 -21.28
CA MET A 333 2.16 -8.39 -20.95
C MET A 333 1.71 -7.50 -22.11
N ILE A 334 2.64 -7.01 -22.91
CA ILE A 334 2.32 -6.20 -24.11
C ILE A 334 1.59 -7.08 -25.13
N GLY A 335 2.05 -8.32 -25.30
CA GLY A 335 1.38 -9.34 -26.08
C GLY A 335 2.10 -9.70 -27.37
N GLU A 336 1.45 -10.55 -28.13
CA GLU A 336 1.93 -11.09 -29.40
C GLU A 336 1.02 -10.65 -30.56
N VAL A 337 1.57 -10.61 -31.74
CA VAL A 337 0.86 -10.36 -33.01
C VAL A 337 1.11 -11.53 -33.96
N GLU A 338 0.10 -11.91 -34.69
CA GLU A 338 0.23 -12.85 -35.79
C GLU A 338 0.67 -12.09 -37.05
N THR A 339 1.78 -12.55 -37.62
CA THR A 339 2.32 -12.00 -38.86
C THR A 339 2.34 -13.08 -39.93
N GLU A 340 1.80 -12.76 -41.11
CA GLU A 340 1.92 -13.63 -42.25
C GLU A 340 3.21 -13.38 -42.99
N LYS A 341 4.02 -14.40 -43.16
CA LYS A 341 5.23 -14.37 -43.98
C LYS A 341 5.03 -15.21 -45.24
N LEU A 342 5.29 -14.62 -46.38
CA LEU A 342 5.40 -15.35 -47.63
C LEU A 342 6.74 -16.10 -47.65
N LYS A 343 6.70 -17.42 -47.63
CA LYS A 343 7.87 -18.28 -47.80
C LYS A 343 7.98 -18.65 -49.27
N ILE A 344 9.05 -18.19 -49.88
CA ILE A 344 9.35 -18.55 -51.26
C ILE A 344 10.34 -19.72 -51.21
N GLY A 345 9.93 -20.87 -51.61
CA GLY A 345 10.78 -22.02 -51.80
C GLY A 345 11.17 -22.17 -53.28
N THR A 346 12.46 -22.11 -53.57
CA THR A 346 12.99 -22.42 -54.92
C THR A 346 13.56 -23.84 -54.89
N THR A 347 13.04 -24.72 -55.74
CA THR A 347 13.64 -26.03 -55.94
C THR A 347 14.35 -26.01 -57.30
N ALA A 348 15.69 -26.08 -57.30
CA ALA A 348 16.49 -26.23 -58.53
C ALA A 348 16.83 -27.70 -58.72
N ALA A 349 16.44 -28.26 -59.88
CA ALA A 349 16.81 -29.64 -60.24
C ALA A 349 18.21 -29.64 -60.86
N VAL A 350 19.14 -30.37 -60.21
CA VAL A 350 20.57 -30.42 -60.62
C VAL A 350 20.83 -31.23 -61.88
N GLN A 351 19.87 -31.96 -62.41
CA GLN A 351 20.09 -32.86 -63.54
C GLN A 351 19.01 -32.88 -64.67
N ASP A 352 18.01 -32.01 -64.61
CA ASP A 352 17.03 -32.02 -65.68
C ASP A 352 16.67 -30.58 -66.12
N GLN A 353 16.98 -30.29 -67.39
CA GLN A 353 16.70 -28.99 -68.00
C GLN A 353 15.18 -28.75 -68.07
N GLY A 354 14.67 -27.92 -67.18
CA GLY A 354 13.36 -27.33 -67.38
C GLY A 354 12.31 -27.45 -66.24
N ARG A 355 12.68 -27.77 -65.02
CA ARG A 355 11.71 -27.82 -63.92
C ARG A 355 12.15 -27.07 -62.67
N ASP A 356 12.41 -25.79 -62.82
CA ASP A 356 12.49 -24.89 -61.68
C ASP A 356 11.07 -24.58 -61.24
N SER A 357 10.72 -24.98 -60.01
CA SER A 357 9.39 -24.65 -59.45
C SER A 357 9.60 -23.65 -58.28
N ILE A 358 8.85 -22.56 -58.35
CA ILE A 358 8.74 -21.59 -57.26
C ILE A 358 7.48 -21.93 -56.49
N ASN A 359 7.60 -22.33 -55.25
CA ASN A 359 6.49 -22.61 -54.38
C ASN A 359 6.29 -21.44 -53.40
N TYR A 360 5.08 -20.86 -53.41
CA TYR A 360 4.67 -19.81 -52.49
C TYR A 360 3.82 -20.45 -51.37
N SER A 361 4.26 -20.39 -50.14
CA SER A 361 3.49 -20.79 -48.99
C SER A 361 3.39 -19.65 -47.99
N THR A 362 2.20 -19.38 -47.52
CA THR A 362 1.97 -18.41 -46.44
C THR A 362 2.17 -19.12 -45.11
N MET A 363 3.06 -18.62 -44.29
CA MET A 363 3.30 -19.14 -42.94
C MET A 363 2.87 -18.06 -41.94
N THR A 364 1.93 -18.40 -41.06
CA THR A 364 1.57 -17.53 -39.96
C THR A 364 2.53 -17.76 -38.81
N GLU A 365 3.22 -16.72 -38.40
CA GLU A 365 4.16 -16.74 -37.27
C GLU A 365 3.67 -15.79 -36.17
N ARG A 366 3.59 -16.29 -34.92
CA ARG A 366 3.36 -15.44 -33.76
C ARG A 366 4.67 -14.79 -33.33
N ARG A 367 4.66 -13.49 -33.18
CA ARG A 367 5.81 -12.71 -32.73
C ARG A 367 5.39 -11.79 -31.62
N SER A 368 6.26 -11.67 -30.59
CA SER A 368 6.10 -10.63 -29.58
C SER A 368 6.06 -9.26 -30.26
N VAL A 369 5.08 -8.44 -29.90
CA VAL A 369 4.96 -7.05 -30.36
C VAL A 369 6.23 -6.28 -30.05
N ILE A 370 6.84 -6.55 -28.89
CA ILE A 370 8.09 -5.94 -28.43
C ILE A 370 8.93 -7.05 -27.79
N ASN A 371 10.21 -7.09 -28.12
CA ASN A 371 11.15 -8.04 -27.55
C ASN A 371 11.69 -7.53 -26.20
N LYS A 372 12.14 -8.45 -25.36
CA LYS A 372 12.77 -8.13 -24.05
C LYS A 372 13.97 -7.21 -24.21
N GLU A 373 14.76 -7.36 -25.28
CA GLU A 373 15.91 -6.53 -25.58
C GLU A 373 15.50 -5.06 -25.81
N GLN A 374 14.36 -4.83 -26.44
CA GLN A 374 13.82 -3.49 -26.65
C GLN A 374 13.32 -2.86 -25.33
N ILE A 375 12.75 -3.67 -24.42
CA ILE A 375 12.40 -3.21 -23.06
C ILE A 375 13.65 -2.82 -22.27
N MET A 376 14.71 -3.65 -22.35
CA MET A 376 15.99 -3.39 -21.66
C MET A 376 16.70 -2.13 -22.22
N ALA A 377 16.51 -1.83 -23.49
CA ALA A 377 17.12 -0.68 -24.17
C ALA A 377 16.31 0.63 -24.07
N LEU A 378 15.16 0.63 -23.41
CA LEU A 378 14.35 1.85 -23.29
C LEU A 378 15.11 2.97 -22.59
N PRO A 379 15.11 4.20 -23.13
CA PRO A 379 15.61 5.37 -22.42
C PRO A 379 14.80 5.70 -21.16
N ASN A 380 15.37 6.49 -20.25
CA ASN A 380 14.63 7.01 -19.11
C ASN A 380 13.45 7.87 -19.59
N LEU A 381 12.33 7.81 -18.86
CA LEU A 381 11.08 8.53 -19.16
C LEU A 381 10.41 8.09 -20.47
N GLU A 382 10.85 7.00 -21.07
CA GLU A 382 10.18 6.34 -22.17
C GLU A 382 9.60 4.99 -21.75
N GLY A 383 8.49 4.60 -22.38
CA GLY A 383 7.84 3.34 -22.04
C GLY A 383 6.59 3.09 -22.86
N TYR A 384 5.83 2.12 -22.39
CA TYR A 384 4.57 1.73 -22.99
C TYR A 384 3.42 1.93 -22.00
N TRP A 385 2.36 2.53 -22.50
CA TRP A 385 1.10 2.67 -21.81
C TRP A 385 0.16 1.59 -22.34
N LYS A 386 -0.23 0.66 -21.50
CA LYS A 386 -1.15 -0.41 -21.86
C LYS A 386 -2.45 -0.23 -21.10
N TYR A 387 -3.56 -0.21 -21.82
CA TYR A 387 -4.90 -0.17 -21.29
C TYR A 387 -5.77 -1.17 -22.08
N GLY A 388 -6.16 -2.26 -21.43
CA GLY A 388 -6.83 -3.38 -22.10
C GLY A 388 -5.97 -3.96 -23.22
N ASP A 389 -6.49 -3.94 -24.43
CA ASP A 389 -5.84 -4.37 -25.67
C ASP A 389 -4.98 -3.29 -26.33
N LYS A 390 -5.11 -2.03 -25.90
CA LYS A 390 -4.42 -0.90 -26.48
C LYS A 390 -3.05 -0.71 -25.85
N VAL A 391 -2.03 -0.63 -26.69
CA VAL A 391 -0.64 -0.33 -26.29
C VAL A 391 -0.12 0.87 -27.07
N VAL A 392 0.43 1.85 -26.37
CA VAL A 392 0.97 3.08 -26.95
C VAL A 392 2.33 3.37 -26.37
N GLY A 393 3.36 3.55 -27.22
CA GLY A 393 4.67 4.03 -26.81
C GLY A 393 4.58 5.51 -26.43
N PHE A 394 5.30 5.92 -25.38
CA PHE A 394 5.33 7.31 -24.94
C PHE A 394 6.73 7.76 -24.51
N ARG A 395 6.94 9.07 -24.58
CA ARG A 395 8.08 9.76 -23.95
C ARG A 395 7.54 10.89 -23.09
N LEU A 396 7.99 10.93 -21.83
CA LEU A 396 7.61 11.98 -20.87
C LEU A 396 8.70 13.05 -20.82
N PRO A 397 8.34 14.34 -20.85
CA PRO A 397 9.28 15.38 -20.51
C PRO A 397 9.61 15.34 -19.03
N TYR A 398 10.89 15.47 -18.69
CA TYR A 398 11.28 15.68 -17.30
C TYR A 398 10.72 17.03 -16.81
N GLN A 399 9.99 17.03 -15.71
CA GLN A 399 9.42 18.23 -15.10
C GLN A 399 9.96 18.39 -13.68
N PRO A 400 10.95 19.25 -13.46
CA PRO A 400 11.42 19.55 -12.12
C PRO A 400 10.29 20.25 -11.34
N LEU A 401 10.05 19.78 -10.12
CA LEU A 401 9.10 20.40 -9.22
C LEU A 401 9.85 21.12 -8.09
N PRO A 402 9.42 22.34 -7.72
CA PRO A 402 10.02 23.05 -6.60
C PRO A 402 9.76 22.31 -5.30
N GLN A 403 10.69 22.42 -4.38
CA GLN A 403 10.46 21.99 -3.00
C GLN A 403 9.60 23.03 -2.29
N ILE A 404 8.46 22.62 -1.75
CA ILE A 404 7.50 23.50 -1.06
C ILE A 404 7.38 23.18 0.44
N ALA A 405 7.95 22.06 0.89
CA ALA A 405 7.92 21.64 2.29
C ALA A 405 9.21 20.93 2.69
N HIS A 406 9.47 20.86 3.98
CA HIS A 406 10.52 20.02 4.52
C HIS A 406 10.12 18.55 4.40
N GLY A 407 11.02 17.70 3.94
CA GLY A 407 10.79 16.25 3.83
C GLY A 407 10.65 15.59 5.20
N PHE A 408 11.49 16.02 6.14
CA PHE A 408 11.53 15.50 7.49
C PHE A 408 11.93 16.63 8.46
N LEU A 409 11.26 16.70 9.60
CA LEU A 409 11.61 17.57 10.73
C LEU A 409 11.79 16.66 11.94
N PRO A 410 13.03 16.47 12.42
CA PRO A 410 13.27 15.54 13.52
C PRO A 410 12.51 15.95 14.77
N ARG A 411 11.89 14.99 15.43
CA ARG A 411 11.30 15.17 16.75
C ARG A 411 12.43 15.19 17.76
N GLU A 412 12.37 16.11 18.73
CA GLU A 412 13.25 16.07 19.88
C GLU A 412 12.87 14.88 20.77
N TRP A 413 13.79 13.95 20.93
CA TRP A 413 13.64 12.86 21.88
C TRP A 413 14.10 13.37 23.25
N GLY A 414 13.22 13.37 24.22
CA GLY A 414 13.64 13.51 25.61
C GLY A 414 14.65 12.41 25.93
N GLN A 415 15.78 12.77 26.57
CA GLN A 415 16.72 11.76 27.03
C GLN A 415 15.93 10.81 27.93
N GLU A 416 15.89 9.53 27.59
CA GLU A 416 15.31 8.49 28.43
C GLU A 416 16.05 8.54 29.77
N THR A 417 15.42 9.10 30.77
CA THR A 417 15.93 9.03 32.13
C THR A 417 15.74 7.59 32.61
N PRO A 418 16.77 6.88 33.07
CA PRO A 418 16.66 5.48 33.49
C PRO A 418 15.67 5.20 34.62
N SER A 419 15.02 6.22 35.17
CA SER A 419 14.13 6.14 36.32
C SER A 419 12.70 5.67 36.05
N MET A 420 12.27 5.50 34.77
CA MET A 420 10.90 5.05 34.47
C MET A 420 10.65 3.54 34.65
N LEU A 421 11.65 2.77 35.02
CA LEU A 421 11.49 1.32 35.27
C LEU A 421 10.90 0.96 36.64
N THR A 422 10.57 1.92 37.49
CA THR A 422 10.11 1.66 38.88
C THR A 422 8.77 2.28 39.26
N GLU A 423 8.04 2.94 38.34
CA GLU A 423 6.68 3.37 38.68
C GLU A 423 5.67 2.24 38.55
N LYS A 424 4.86 2.06 39.61
CA LYS A 424 3.80 1.07 39.69
C LYS A 424 2.92 1.11 38.44
N ALA A 425 2.89 0.00 37.70
CA ALA A 425 1.99 -0.17 36.58
C ALA A 425 0.54 0.16 37.00
N PRO A 426 -0.20 0.94 36.20
CA PRO A 426 -1.60 1.23 36.49
C PRO A 426 -2.42 -0.07 36.54
N ASP A 427 -3.44 -0.08 37.39
CA ASP A 427 -4.35 -1.22 37.58
C ASP A 427 -5.07 -1.61 36.26
N PRO A 428 -4.81 -2.80 35.70
CA PRO A 428 -5.36 -3.22 34.39
C PRO A 428 -6.85 -3.53 34.43
N LEU A 429 -7.46 -3.56 35.59
CA LEU A 429 -8.88 -3.95 35.74
C LEU A 429 -9.84 -2.75 35.62
N ARG A 430 -9.33 -1.56 35.36
CA ARG A 430 -10.19 -0.39 35.11
C ARG A 430 -10.87 -0.48 33.76
N LYS A 431 -11.97 -1.27 33.70
CA LYS A 431 -12.90 -1.22 32.56
C LYS A 431 -13.49 0.19 32.51
N LYS A 432 -13.27 0.95 31.45
CA LYS A 432 -14.11 2.11 31.19
C LYS A 432 -15.53 1.60 30.99
N SER A 433 -16.43 1.98 31.90
CA SER A 433 -17.85 1.94 31.59
C SER A 433 -18.03 2.77 30.33
N VAL A 434 -18.52 2.15 29.24
CA VAL A 434 -18.98 2.86 28.06
C VAL A 434 -20.07 3.81 28.56
N SER A 435 -19.73 5.08 28.75
CA SER A 435 -20.71 6.11 29.05
C SER A 435 -21.59 6.23 27.82
N ARG A 436 -22.73 5.56 27.85
CA ARG A 436 -23.85 5.81 26.95
C ARG A 436 -24.10 7.31 26.99
N ASN A 437 -23.91 7.94 25.84
CA ASN A 437 -24.20 9.35 25.62
C ASN A 437 -25.71 9.58 25.82
N GLU A 438 -26.14 9.84 27.04
CA GLU A 438 -27.52 10.23 27.39
C GLU A 438 -27.89 11.64 26.93
N LYS A 439 -27.06 12.26 26.10
CA LYS A 439 -27.31 13.63 25.58
C LYS A 439 -28.20 13.70 24.34
N SER A 440 -28.70 12.57 23.81
CA SER A 440 -29.58 12.60 22.63
C SER A 440 -31.08 12.71 22.93
N HIS A 441 -31.51 12.67 24.19
CA HIS A 441 -32.94 12.70 24.56
C HIS A 441 -33.47 14.05 25.02
N GLN A 442 -32.64 15.08 25.25
CA GLN A 442 -33.16 16.39 25.67
C GLN A 442 -33.53 17.34 24.52
N TYR A 443 -33.14 17.03 23.27
CA TYR A 443 -33.45 17.90 22.10
C TYR A 443 -34.81 17.60 21.44
N ARG A 444 -35.50 16.50 21.81
CA ARG A 444 -36.81 16.16 21.23
C ARG A 444 -38.03 16.61 22.03
N ARG A 445 -37.87 17.21 23.23
CA ARG A 445 -38.98 17.69 24.05
C ARG A 445 -39.29 19.18 23.99
N LYS A 446 -38.52 19.99 23.24
CA LYS A 446 -38.77 21.46 23.12
C LYS A 446 -39.41 21.90 21.80
N ARG A 447 -39.86 21.01 20.91
CA ARG A 447 -40.55 21.37 19.65
C ARG A 447 -42.00 20.90 19.55
N ARG A 448 -42.70 20.79 20.68
CA ARG A 448 -44.15 20.49 20.68
C ARG A 448 -44.88 21.42 21.65
N ARG A 449 -44.62 22.70 21.64
CA ARG A 449 -45.52 23.74 22.24
C ARG A 449 -45.28 25.09 21.54
N SER A 450 -45.81 25.24 20.37
CA SER A 450 -46.29 26.51 19.83
C SER A 450 -46.90 26.26 18.45
N TRP A 451 -48.15 25.98 18.45
CA TRP A 451 -49.10 26.26 17.36
C TRP A 451 -50.49 25.98 18.00
N TYR A 452 -51.01 26.98 18.63
CA TYR A 452 -52.40 27.44 18.63
C TYR A 452 -52.37 28.95 18.65
#